data_9c36d6be6639bd4e1ffccda05aa20559
#
_entry.id   9c36d6be6639bd4e1ffccda05aa20559
#
_cell.length_a   1.000
_cell.length_b   1.000
_cell.length_c   1.000
_cell.angle_alpha   90.00
_cell.angle_beta   90.00
_cell.angle_gamma   90.00
#
_symmetry.space_group_name_H-M   'P 1'
#
loop_
_entity.id
_entity.type
_entity.pdbx_description
1 polymer ?
#
loop_
_entity_poly.entity_id
_entity_poly.type
_entity_poly.pdbx_seq_one_letter_code
_entity_poly.pdbx_strand_id
1 'polypeptide(L)'
;MEQTHLQTGEIFKGKVAIVTGAAQGLGRAYVQALLDRGVRVVASDLGTDRSGEGADDSAITEAARTLQADDGQLIAHSGRLDHEAGCKQLVELTISQFGALDILIHNAGWVGYQSVEEQEDDFLERALGINVRAPIWLCKHAWMHLKQSSSARVVLNTSDRAMYQRYSQSGLTAYAASKMAQIGIMNALSMEGEPHDILVNAVSPVAKTRMWGITQPPENLKPEWVAPGVLYLASSLCQDTGVILRASNGQFTATRFCENPGVDYPTNLARVECDSVEDIARNWQRIKEFGDA
;
A
#
# COMPACT_ATOMS: atom_id res chain seq x y z
N MET A 1 -14.40 -4.81 -30.98
CA MET A 1 -13.51 -4.17 -29.99
C MET A 1 -12.09 -4.46 -30.44
N GLU A 2 -11.44 -3.48 -31.05
CA GLU A 2 -10.03 -3.58 -31.44
C GLU A 2 -9.20 -3.71 -30.16
N GLN A 3 -8.51 -4.84 -30.03
CA GLN A 3 -7.45 -4.99 -29.05
C GLN A 3 -6.27 -4.12 -29.50
N THR A 4 -6.19 -2.89 -29.01
CA THR A 4 -5.00 -2.07 -29.12
C THR A 4 -3.89 -2.84 -28.40
N HIS A 5 -2.95 -3.41 -29.16
CA HIS A 5 -1.71 -3.97 -28.63
C HIS A 5 -0.89 -2.80 -28.07
N LEU A 6 -1.16 -2.43 -26.80
CA LEU A 6 -0.32 -1.52 -26.05
C LEU A 6 1.08 -2.16 -25.97
N GLN A 7 2.06 -1.52 -26.58
CA GLN A 7 3.45 -1.93 -26.45
C GLN A 7 3.86 -1.73 -25.00
N THR A 8 3.96 -2.81 -24.25
CA THR A 8 4.19 -2.83 -22.80
C THR A 8 5.45 -2.08 -22.36
N GLY A 9 6.40 -1.83 -23.26
CA GLY A 9 7.62 -1.07 -22.98
C GLY A 9 7.46 0.45 -22.90
N GLU A 10 6.39 1.05 -23.45
CA GLU A 10 6.21 2.52 -23.42
C GLU A 10 5.54 3.02 -22.13
N ILE A 11 4.75 2.17 -21.47
CA ILE A 11 3.94 2.54 -20.28
C ILE A 11 4.80 3.01 -19.12
N PHE A 12 5.99 2.41 -18.96
CA PHE A 12 6.91 2.67 -17.85
C PHE A 12 8.22 3.32 -18.27
N LYS A 13 8.39 3.62 -19.56
CA LYS A 13 9.65 4.12 -20.11
C LYS A 13 10.11 5.41 -19.40
N GLY A 14 11.31 5.37 -18.86
CA GLY A 14 11.96 6.50 -18.20
C GLY A 14 11.40 6.84 -16.81
N LYS A 15 10.44 6.06 -16.29
CA LYS A 15 9.86 6.28 -14.97
C LYS A 15 10.84 5.93 -13.85
N VAL A 16 10.65 6.62 -12.73
CA VAL A 16 11.40 6.43 -11.49
C VAL A 16 10.46 6.02 -10.37
N ALA A 17 10.80 4.96 -9.64
CA ALA A 17 9.99 4.43 -8.56
C ALA A 17 10.76 4.33 -7.24
N ILE A 18 10.06 4.55 -6.12
CA ILE A 18 10.44 4.10 -4.79
C ILE A 18 9.58 2.89 -4.43
N VAL A 19 10.21 1.82 -3.96
CA VAL A 19 9.52 0.66 -3.36
C VAL A 19 10.07 0.42 -1.98
N THR A 20 9.22 0.44 -0.94
CA THR A 20 9.61 0.16 0.44
C THR A 20 9.29 -1.28 0.86
N GLY A 21 10.05 -1.84 1.80
CA GLY A 21 9.93 -3.26 2.17
C GLY A 21 10.39 -4.18 1.03
N ALA A 22 11.48 -3.81 0.36
CA ALA A 22 11.86 -4.31 -0.96
C ALA A 22 12.84 -5.49 -0.95
N ALA A 23 13.42 -5.85 0.20
CA ALA A 23 14.43 -6.92 0.26
C ALA A 23 13.85 -8.31 0.00
N GLN A 24 12.55 -8.51 0.22
CA GLN A 24 11.93 -9.84 0.16
C GLN A 24 10.43 -9.79 -0.16
N GLY A 25 9.84 -10.97 -0.39
CA GLY A 25 8.40 -11.16 -0.54
C GLY A 25 7.78 -10.28 -1.62
N LEU A 26 6.69 -9.61 -1.26
CA LEU A 26 5.92 -8.77 -2.18
C LEU A 26 6.75 -7.59 -2.74
N GLY A 27 7.43 -6.84 -1.87
CA GLY A 27 8.22 -5.69 -2.30
C GLY A 27 9.30 -6.07 -3.31
N ARG A 28 10.02 -7.18 -3.07
CA ARG A 28 11.02 -7.71 -4.01
C ARG A 28 10.39 -8.10 -5.35
N ALA A 29 9.21 -8.71 -5.32
CA ALA A 29 8.48 -9.06 -6.55
C ALA A 29 8.05 -7.80 -7.33
N TYR A 30 7.63 -6.74 -6.65
CA TYR A 30 7.28 -5.46 -7.29
C TYR A 30 8.51 -4.80 -7.92
N VAL A 31 9.65 -4.80 -7.21
CA VAL A 31 10.91 -4.26 -7.74
C VAL A 31 11.30 -5.00 -9.02
N GLN A 32 11.36 -6.34 -9.02
CA GLN A 32 11.71 -7.10 -10.21
C GLN A 32 10.77 -6.78 -11.38
N ALA A 33 9.47 -6.78 -11.12
CA ALA A 33 8.47 -6.52 -12.16
C ALA A 33 8.55 -5.09 -12.76
N LEU A 34 9.00 -4.10 -11.97
CA LEU A 34 9.29 -2.74 -12.43
C LEU A 34 10.59 -2.69 -13.26
N LEU A 35 11.65 -3.34 -12.78
CA LEU A 35 12.94 -3.45 -13.49
C LEU A 35 12.78 -4.09 -14.87
N ASP A 36 12.01 -5.19 -14.96
CA ASP A 36 11.70 -5.88 -16.23
C ASP A 36 11.00 -4.98 -17.26
N ARG A 37 10.48 -3.82 -16.80
CA ARG A 37 9.79 -2.83 -17.66
C ARG A 37 10.60 -1.54 -17.85
N GLY A 38 11.87 -1.54 -17.45
CA GLY A 38 12.77 -0.43 -17.66
C GLY A 38 12.57 0.74 -16.67
N VAL A 39 11.87 0.54 -15.54
CA VAL A 39 11.74 1.52 -14.47
C VAL A 39 13.03 1.60 -13.67
N ARG A 40 13.51 2.81 -13.38
CA ARG A 40 14.60 3.01 -12.43
C ARG A 40 14.05 2.98 -11.01
N VAL A 41 14.61 2.15 -10.14
CA VAL A 41 14.03 1.86 -8.82
C VAL A 41 14.99 2.17 -7.68
N VAL A 42 14.54 2.89 -6.68
CA VAL A 42 15.15 2.89 -5.35
C VAL A 42 14.39 1.88 -4.50
N ALA A 43 15.05 0.77 -4.19
CA ALA A 43 14.52 -0.29 -3.35
C ALA A 43 14.96 -0.07 -1.90
N SER A 44 14.01 0.17 -1.00
CA SER A 44 14.29 0.48 0.41
C SER A 44 13.82 -0.64 1.33
N ASP A 45 14.69 -1.07 2.24
CA ASP A 45 14.37 -2.02 3.31
C ASP A 45 15.31 -1.79 4.50
N LEU A 46 14.81 -1.92 5.72
CA LEU A 46 15.64 -1.82 6.92
C LEU A 46 16.31 -3.16 7.29
N GLY A 47 15.81 -4.28 6.77
CA GLY A 47 16.30 -5.61 7.11
C GLY A 47 15.92 -6.06 8.52
N THR A 48 14.75 -5.64 9.03
CA THR A 48 14.26 -6.09 10.33
C THR A 48 14.01 -7.59 10.34
N ASP A 49 14.08 -8.21 11.50
CA ASP A 49 13.64 -9.57 11.72
C ASP A 49 12.09 -9.70 11.63
N ARG A 50 11.55 -10.87 12.00
CA ARG A 50 10.09 -11.12 11.96
C ARG A 50 9.32 -10.37 13.05
N SER A 51 9.98 -10.04 14.16
CA SER A 51 9.41 -9.23 15.22
C SER A 51 9.40 -7.72 14.88
N GLY A 52 9.99 -7.35 13.75
CA GLY A 52 10.13 -5.96 13.31
C GLY A 52 11.27 -5.25 14.02
N GLU A 53 12.19 -6.00 14.62
CA GLU A 53 13.34 -5.47 15.37
C GLU A 53 14.64 -5.59 14.57
N GLY A 54 15.65 -4.84 15.05
CA GLY A 54 16.96 -4.82 14.42
C GLY A 54 17.01 -4.00 13.13
N ALA A 55 18.18 -4.04 12.53
CA ALA A 55 18.48 -3.50 11.21
C ALA A 55 19.60 -4.33 10.60
N ASP A 56 19.45 -4.70 9.33
CA ASP A 56 20.46 -5.44 8.57
C ASP A 56 20.59 -4.82 7.18
N ASP A 57 21.58 -3.94 7.04
CA ASP A 57 21.88 -3.26 5.78
C ASP A 57 22.30 -4.22 4.66
N SER A 58 22.73 -5.43 5.01
CA SER A 58 23.08 -6.45 4.02
C SER A 58 21.85 -7.02 3.32
N ALA A 59 20.69 -7.04 3.96
CA ALA A 59 19.47 -7.64 3.43
C ALA A 59 19.04 -7.02 2.09
N ILE A 60 18.97 -5.69 2.01
CA ILE A 60 18.59 -5.01 0.77
C ILE A 60 19.73 -5.04 -0.26
N THR A 61 20.99 -4.99 0.17
CA THR A 61 22.15 -5.08 -0.70
C THR A 61 22.21 -6.44 -1.39
N GLU A 62 21.97 -7.52 -0.64
CA GLU A 62 21.97 -8.87 -1.19
C GLU A 62 20.75 -9.10 -2.11
N ALA A 63 19.59 -8.58 -1.71
CA ALA A 63 18.41 -8.60 -2.58
C ALA A 63 18.71 -7.90 -3.92
N ALA A 64 19.34 -6.73 -3.90
CA ALA A 64 19.70 -5.99 -5.11
C ALA A 64 20.67 -6.75 -6.01
N ARG A 65 21.63 -7.50 -5.46
CA ARG A 65 22.57 -8.33 -6.25
C ARG A 65 21.89 -9.48 -6.98
N THR A 66 20.76 -9.96 -6.46
CA THR A 66 20.02 -11.10 -7.02
C THR A 66 18.85 -10.68 -7.90
N LEU A 67 18.50 -9.39 -7.92
CA LEU A 67 17.55 -8.81 -8.85
C LEU A 67 18.21 -8.60 -10.21
N GLN A 68 17.45 -8.85 -11.28
CA GLN A 68 17.92 -8.60 -12.65
C GLN A 68 17.66 -7.12 -12.98
N ALA A 69 18.71 -6.33 -12.99
CA ALA A 69 18.67 -4.90 -13.28
C ALA A 69 19.78 -4.55 -14.27
N ASP A 70 19.51 -3.58 -15.14
CA ASP A 70 20.51 -2.96 -15.97
C ASP A 70 21.42 -2.01 -15.13
N ASP A 71 22.60 -1.70 -15.65
CA ASP A 71 23.53 -0.79 -14.96
C ASP A 71 22.86 0.56 -14.65
N GLY A 72 22.90 0.93 -13.38
CA GLY A 72 22.31 2.19 -12.87
C GLY A 72 20.79 2.22 -12.78
N GLN A 73 20.10 1.09 -13.01
CA GLN A 73 18.66 1.01 -12.93
C GLN A 73 18.14 0.83 -11.48
N LEU A 74 18.92 0.21 -10.60
CA LEU A 74 18.54 -0.14 -9.24
C LEU A 74 19.50 0.46 -8.22
N ILE A 75 18.93 1.10 -7.19
CA ILE A 75 19.64 1.58 -6.02
C ILE A 75 19.06 0.92 -4.77
N ALA A 76 19.92 0.30 -3.97
CA ALA A 76 19.56 -0.22 -2.67
C ALA A 76 19.66 0.89 -1.61
N HIS A 77 18.65 1.01 -0.76
CA HIS A 77 18.64 1.93 0.36
C HIS A 77 18.30 1.19 1.65
N SER A 78 19.17 1.27 2.65
CA SER A 78 18.87 0.84 4.02
C SER A 78 18.60 2.07 4.89
N GLY A 79 17.42 2.11 5.52
CA GLY A 79 17.07 3.24 6.39
C GLY A 79 15.71 3.08 7.05
N ARG A 80 15.61 3.67 8.25
CA ARG A 80 14.34 3.67 9.00
C ARG A 80 13.35 4.65 8.37
N LEU A 81 12.11 4.19 8.20
CA LEU A 81 11.01 4.99 7.62
C LEU A 81 9.90 5.30 8.63
N ASP A 82 10.04 4.88 9.87
CA ASP A 82 9.07 5.12 10.95
C ASP A 82 9.07 6.57 11.48
N HIS A 83 9.92 7.43 10.93
CA HIS A 83 10.05 8.84 11.27
C HIS A 83 10.31 9.71 10.03
N GLU A 84 10.00 11.00 10.13
CA GLU A 84 10.02 11.94 9.01
C GLU A 84 11.39 12.05 8.33
N ALA A 85 12.47 12.14 9.12
CA ALA A 85 13.82 12.36 8.57
C ALA A 85 14.27 11.22 7.64
N GLY A 86 14.00 9.96 7.98
CA GLY A 86 14.34 8.82 7.12
C GLY A 86 13.52 8.81 5.83
N CYS A 87 12.23 9.13 5.89
CA CYS A 87 11.39 9.27 4.69
C CYS A 87 11.89 10.38 3.78
N LYS A 88 12.28 11.53 4.34
CA LYS A 88 12.90 12.64 3.61
C LYS A 88 14.18 12.21 2.90
N GLN A 89 15.10 11.54 3.63
CA GLN A 89 16.36 11.06 3.08
C GLN A 89 16.17 10.10 1.89
N LEU A 90 15.21 9.19 1.96
CA LEU A 90 14.89 8.27 0.87
C LEU A 90 14.43 9.01 -0.38
N VAL A 91 13.55 10.00 -0.24
CA VAL A 91 13.10 10.83 -1.37
C VAL A 91 14.27 11.67 -1.93
N GLU A 92 15.05 12.33 -1.08
CA GLU A 92 16.21 13.12 -1.51
C GLU A 92 17.24 12.27 -2.24
N LEU A 93 17.52 11.05 -1.75
CA LEU A 93 18.36 10.08 -2.46
C LEU A 93 17.83 9.80 -3.86
N THR A 94 16.52 9.51 -3.98
CA THR A 94 15.91 9.20 -5.27
C THR A 94 16.06 10.34 -6.25
N ILE A 95 15.81 11.57 -5.81
CA ILE A 95 15.92 12.76 -6.66
C ILE A 95 17.39 13.03 -7.03
N SER A 96 18.31 12.88 -6.11
CA SER A 96 19.74 13.09 -6.37
C SER A 96 20.32 12.12 -7.40
N GLN A 97 19.82 10.88 -7.40
CA GLN A 97 20.33 9.81 -8.27
C GLN A 97 19.60 9.77 -9.64
N PHE A 98 18.30 10.02 -9.66
CA PHE A 98 17.50 9.83 -10.86
C PHE A 98 16.87 11.12 -11.41
N GLY A 99 16.88 12.22 -10.66
CA GLY A 99 16.34 13.50 -11.07
C GLY A 99 14.82 13.60 -11.09
N ALA A 100 14.09 12.52 -10.79
CA ALA A 100 12.62 12.46 -10.84
C ALA A 100 12.06 11.45 -9.84
N LEU A 101 10.74 11.53 -9.60
CA LEU A 101 9.96 10.51 -8.90
C LEU A 101 8.55 10.48 -9.49
N ASP A 102 8.19 9.35 -10.08
CA ASP A 102 6.89 9.13 -10.71
C ASP A 102 6.00 8.17 -9.92
N ILE A 103 6.59 7.18 -9.26
CA ILE A 103 5.88 6.07 -8.64
C ILE A 103 6.37 5.89 -7.20
N LEU A 104 5.43 5.88 -6.24
CA LEU A 104 5.69 5.56 -4.85
C LEU A 104 4.88 4.33 -4.44
N ILE A 105 5.54 3.19 -4.18
CA ILE A 105 4.90 1.98 -3.65
C ILE A 105 5.34 1.80 -2.20
N HIS A 106 4.43 2.11 -1.27
CA HIS A 106 4.67 1.87 0.15
C HIS A 106 4.18 0.47 0.53
N ASN A 107 5.10 -0.50 0.47
CA ASN A 107 4.85 -1.88 0.82
C ASN A 107 5.43 -2.26 2.19
N ALA A 108 6.43 -1.53 2.70
CA ALA A 108 6.96 -1.75 4.03
C ALA A 108 5.84 -1.77 5.09
N GLY A 109 5.91 -2.71 5.98
CA GLY A 109 4.91 -2.87 7.02
C GLY A 109 5.31 -3.96 8.00
N TRP A 110 4.69 -3.93 9.15
CA TRP A 110 4.89 -4.92 10.19
C TRP A 110 3.56 -5.44 10.71
N VAL A 111 3.52 -6.72 11.06
CA VAL A 111 2.42 -7.39 11.74
C VAL A 111 2.95 -8.10 12.99
N GLY A 112 2.33 -7.83 14.10
CA GLY A 112 2.52 -8.54 15.35
C GLY A 112 1.16 -8.90 15.96
N TYR A 113 1.19 -9.75 16.96
CA TYR A 113 0.01 -10.24 17.64
C TYR A 113 0.16 -9.99 19.15
N GLN A 114 -0.69 -9.15 19.69
CA GLN A 114 -0.76 -8.85 21.11
C GLN A 114 -2.23 -8.58 21.46
N SER A 115 -2.75 -9.22 22.50
CA SER A 115 -4.14 -8.99 22.94
C SER A 115 -4.32 -7.55 23.37
N VAL A 116 -5.55 -7.07 23.36
CA VAL A 116 -5.83 -5.69 23.78
C VAL A 116 -5.47 -5.44 25.25
N GLU A 117 -5.58 -6.48 26.09
CA GLU A 117 -5.24 -6.42 27.53
C GLU A 117 -3.72 -6.36 27.76
N GLU A 118 -2.93 -6.94 26.86
CA GLU A 118 -1.47 -7.00 26.93
C GLU A 118 -0.79 -5.94 26.04
N GLN A 119 -1.57 -5.05 25.41
CA GLN A 119 -1.07 -4.09 24.43
C GLN A 119 -0.05 -3.14 25.06
N GLU A 120 1.19 -3.23 24.62
CA GLU A 120 2.30 -2.36 25.03
C GLU A 120 2.42 -1.16 24.10
N ASP A 121 2.90 -0.03 24.64
CA ASP A 121 3.07 1.21 23.89
C ASP A 121 4.06 1.06 22.72
N ASP A 122 5.21 0.47 22.97
CA ASP A 122 6.24 0.22 21.94
C ASP A 122 5.74 -0.68 20.81
N PHE A 123 4.86 -1.66 21.13
CA PHE A 123 4.24 -2.51 20.14
C PHE A 123 3.28 -1.73 19.24
N LEU A 124 2.45 -0.88 19.83
CA LEU A 124 1.54 0.00 19.10
C LEU A 124 2.31 1.02 18.27
N GLU A 125 3.31 1.70 18.85
CA GLU A 125 4.15 2.68 18.16
C GLU A 125 4.89 2.07 16.96
N ARG A 126 5.36 0.84 17.05
CA ARG A 126 5.97 0.10 15.93
C ARG A 126 4.99 -0.07 14.76
N ALA A 127 3.76 -0.49 15.07
CA ALA A 127 2.73 -0.64 14.04
C ALA A 127 2.36 0.72 13.40
N LEU A 128 2.18 1.76 14.21
CA LEU A 128 1.84 3.09 13.73
C LEU A 128 3.00 3.75 12.97
N GLY A 129 4.23 3.57 13.42
CA GLY A 129 5.42 4.14 12.78
C GLY A 129 5.52 3.75 11.31
N ILE A 130 5.55 2.45 11.02
CA ILE A 130 5.77 1.97 9.66
C ILE A 130 4.49 1.92 8.81
N ASN A 131 3.33 1.62 9.39
CA ASN A 131 2.10 1.48 8.60
C ASN A 131 1.32 2.80 8.45
N VAL A 132 1.54 3.81 9.31
CA VAL A 132 0.78 5.08 9.29
C VAL A 132 1.68 6.28 9.04
N ARG A 133 2.71 6.49 9.88
CA ARG A 133 3.58 7.67 9.76
C ARG A 133 4.41 7.62 8.48
N ALA A 134 5.01 6.48 8.17
CA ALA A 134 5.86 6.34 6.98
C ALA A 134 5.16 6.73 5.68
N PRO A 135 3.97 6.21 5.31
CA PRO A 135 3.32 6.63 4.08
C PRO A 135 2.96 8.11 4.04
N ILE A 136 2.58 8.72 5.19
CA ILE A 136 2.31 10.16 5.26
C ILE A 136 3.58 10.97 4.99
N TRP A 137 4.69 10.64 5.64
CA TRP A 137 5.96 11.36 5.48
C TRP A 137 6.59 11.14 4.11
N LEU A 138 6.50 9.93 3.56
CA LEU A 138 6.95 9.64 2.19
C LEU A 138 6.16 10.48 1.19
N CYS A 139 4.83 10.50 1.28
CA CYS A 139 3.99 11.32 0.42
C CYS A 139 4.28 12.81 0.58
N LYS A 140 4.44 13.32 1.81
CA LYS A 140 4.80 14.72 2.07
C LYS A 140 6.04 15.14 1.30
N HIS A 141 7.13 14.38 1.42
CA HIS A 141 8.40 14.74 0.77
C HIS A 141 8.41 14.42 -0.74
N ALA A 142 7.65 13.42 -1.18
CA ALA A 142 7.52 13.06 -2.60
C ALA A 142 6.60 14.02 -3.37
N TRP A 143 5.67 14.71 -2.71
CA TRP A 143 4.54 15.40 -3.35
C TRP A 143 4.94 16.41 -4.40
N MET A 144 5.94 17.24 -4.12
CA MET A 144 6.44 18.24 -5.08
C MET A 144 7.03 17.60 -6.35
N HIS A 145 7.66 16.43 -6.22
CA HIS A 145 8.26 15.70 -7.33
C HIS A 145 7.19 14.93 -8.11
N LEU A 146 6.21 14.34 -7.42
CA LEU A 146 5.06 13.71 -8.06
C LEU A 146 4.25 14.70 -8.90
N LYS A 147 4.07 15.94 -8.45
CA LYS A 147 3.44 17.02 -9.25
C LYS A 147 4.17 17.34 -10.57
N GLN A 148 5.43 16.99 -10.70
CA GLN A 148 6.23 17.22 -11.92
C GLN A 148 6.17 16.01 -12.87
N SER A 149 5.64 14.88 -12.42
CA SER A 149 5.48 13.68 -13.23
C SER A 149 4.30 13.81 -14.19
N SER A 150 4.46 13.30 -15.40
CA SER A 150 3.37 13.20 -16.38
C SER A 150 2.37 12.08 -16.06
N SER A 151 2.64 11.24 -15.05
CA SER A 151 1.74 10.18 -14.59
C SER A 151 2.17 9.71 -13.20
N ALA A 152 1.87 10.53 -12.20
CA ALA A 152 2.23 10.24 -10.82
C ALA A 152 1.30 9.17 -10.21
N ARG A 153 1.89 8.16 -9.56
CA ARG A 153 1.14 7.05 -8.95
C ARG A 153 1.65 6.74 -7.54
N VAL A 154 0.73 6.64 -6.60
CA VAL A 154 1.00 6.20 -5.24
C VAL A 154 0.19 4.93 -4.96
N VAL A 155 0.85 3.88 -4.49
CA VAL A 155 0.20 2.62 -4.11
C VAL A 155 0.53 2.30 -2.65
N LEU A 156 -0.50 2.22 -1.82
CA LEU A 156 -0.41 1.88 -0.40
C LEU A 156 -0.83 0.41 -0.16
N ASN A 157 -0.29 -0.22 0.88
CA ASN A 157 -0.63 -1.60 1.24
C ASN A 157 -1.55 -1.65 2.45
N THR A 158 -2.84 -1.92 2.22
CA THR A 158 -3.82 -2.23 3.27
C THR A 158 -3.92 -3.75 3.53
N SER A 159 -4.99 -4.22 4.16
CA SER A 159 -5.19 -5.64 4.45
C SER A 159 -6.66 -6.01 4.56
N ASP A 160 -7.05 -7.16 3.99
CA ASP A 160 -8.36 -7.78 4.20
C ASP A 160 -8.66 -8.01 5.69
N ARG A 161 -7.63 -8.27 6.50
CA ARG A 161 -7.76 -8.45 7.96
C ARG A 161 -8.14 -7.17 8.71
N ALA A 162 -7.90 -6.01 8.11
CA ALA A 162 -8.35 -4.72 8.63
C ALA A 162 -9.76 -4.38 8.16
N MET A 163 -10.08 -4.69 6.90
CA MET A 163 -11.35 -4.31 6.27
C MET A 163 -12.52 -5.22 6.65
N TYR A 164 -12.28 -6.51 6.85
CA TYR A 164 -13.35 -7.50 7.03
C TYR A 164 -13.20 -8.27 8.33
N GLN A 165 -14.20 -8.14 9.21
CA GLN A 165 -14.22 -8.83 10.51
C GLN A 165 -13.98 -10.36 10.36
N ARG A 166 -14.56 -11.00 9.34
CA ARG A 166 -14.43 -12.45 9.10
C ARG A 166 -13.00 -12.92 8.81
N TYR A 167 -12.08 -12.01 8.47
CA TYR A 167 -10.66 -12.30 8.22
C TYR A 167 -9.76 -11.82 9.34
N SER A 168 -10.31 -11.07 10.30
CA SER A 168 -9.59 -10.63 11.47
C SER A 168 -9.42 -11.77 12.49
N GLN A 169 -8.53 -11.57 13.43
CA GLN A 169 -8.30 -12.52 14.53
C GLN A 169 -7.82 -11.79 15.78
N SER A 170 -7.87 -12.47 16.94
CA SER A 170 -7.38 -11.93 18.21
C SER A 170 -5.91 -11.50 18.11
N GLY A 171 -5.56 -10.42 18.80
CA GLY A 171 -4.20 -9.88 18.84
C GLY A 171 -3.84 -8.96 17.67
N LEU A 172 -4.72 -8.71 16.72
CA LEU A 172 -4.44 -7.86 15.55
C LEU A 172 -4.85 -6.39 15.71
N THR A 173 -5.23 -5.92 16.90
CA THR A 173 -5.79 -4.57 17.07
C THR A 173 -4.88 -3.49 16.52
N ALA A 174 -3.59 -3.45 16.89
CA ALA A 174 -2.63 -2.46 16.40
C ALA A 174 -2.41 -2.58 14.88
N TYR A 175 -2.27 -3.79 14.37
CA TYR A 175 -2.09 -4.03 12.92
C TYR A 175 -3.34 -3.62 12.13
N ALA A 176 -4.52 -4.07 12.53
CA ALA A 176 -5.76 -3.77 11.83
C ALA A 176 -6.05 -2.27 11.82
N ALA A 177 -5.88 -1.59 12.96
CA ALA A 177 -6.01 -0.14 13.06
C ALA A 177 -5.05 0.58 12.10
N SER A 178 -3.77 0.18 12.09
CA SER A 178 -2.76 0.82 11.25
C SER A 178 -2.97 0.54 9.76
N LYS A 179 -3.45 -0.64 9.37
CA LYS A 179 -3.76 -0.97 7.97
C LYS A 179 -5.07 -0.32 7.50
N MET A 180 -6.03 -0.13 8.39
CA MET A 180 -7.24 0.64 8.08
C MET A 180 -6.93 2.13 7.91
N ALA A 181 -6.00 2.68 8.69
CA ALA A 181 -5.53 4.05 8.52
C ALA A 181 -4.97 4.32 7.11
N GLN A 182 -4.35 3.35 6.45
CA GLN A 182 -3.88 3.52 5.07
C GLN A 182 -5.02 3.78 4.07
N ILE A 183 -6.22 3.29 4.35
CA ILE A 183 -7.40 3.60 3.51
C ILE A 183 -7.81 5.06 3.73
N GLY A 184 -7.83 5.55 4.97
CA GLY A 184 -8.07 6.97 5.26
C GLY A 184 -7.03 7.88 4.61
N ILE A 185 -5.74 7.49 4.66
CA ILE A 185 -4.64 8.20 3.99
C ILE A 185 -4.86 8.21 2.47
N MET A 186 -5.18 7.06 1.87
CA MET A 186 -5.50 6.96 0.43
C MET A 186 -6.64 7.90 0.05
N ASN A 187 -7.76 7.87 0.77
CA ASN A 187 -8.92 8.70 0.47
C ASN A 187 -8.60 10.19 0.52
N ALA A 188 -7.88 10.66 1.54
CA ALA A 188 -7.48 12.06 1.65
C ALA A 188 -6.51 12.46 0.52
N LEU A 189 -5.44 11.67 0.32
CA LEU A 189 -4.44 11.97 -0.70
C LEU A 189 -4.96 11.83 -2.12
N SER A 190 -5.97 10.99 -2.38
CA SER A 190 -6.60 10.92 -3.71
C SER A 190 -7.31 12.23 -4.06
N MET A 191 -7.98 12.85 -3.10
CA MET A 191 -8.62 14.17 -3.29
C MET A 191 -7.58 15.30 -3.46
N GLU A 192 -6.51 15.27 -2.65
CA GLU A 192 -5.42 16.25 -2.78
C GLU A 192 -4.62 16.08 -4.08
N GLY A 193 -4.56 14.88 -4.61
CA GLY A 193 -3.83 14.53 -5.83
C GLY A 193 -4.57 14.85 -7.11
N GLU A 194 -5.90 14.83 -7.10
CA GLU A 194 -6.76 15.01 -8.28
C GLU A 194 -6.41 16.27 -9.11
N PRO A 195 -6.21 17.46 -8.51
CA PRO A 195 -5.85 18.67 -9.28
C PRO A 195 -4.47 18.61 -9.94
N HIS A 196 -3.68 17.58 -9.63
CA HIS A 196 -2.29 17.41 -10.06
C HIS A 196 -2.04 16.11 -10.85
N ASP A 197 -3.09 15.37 -11.19
CA ASP A 197 -3.01 14.05 -11.83
C ASP A 197 -2.17 13.02 -11.04
N ILE A 198 -2.16 13.16 -9.70
CA ILE A 198 -1.56 12.20 -8.80
C ILE A 198 -2.63 11.20 -8.36
N LEU A 199 -2.58 9.98 -8.88
CA LEU A 199 -3.54 8.94 -8.52
C LEU A 199 -3.02 8.13 -7.34
N VAL A 200 -3.85 8.02 -6.29
CA VAL A 200 -3.51 7.34 -5.04
C VAL A 200 -4.47 6.19 -4.83
N ASN A 201 -3.94 4.96 -4.82
CA ASN A 201 -4.71 3.74 -4.67
C ASN A 201 -4.11 2.84 -3.58
N ALA A 202 -4.85 1.84 -3.15
CA ALA A 202 -4.36 0.84 -2.22
C ALA A 202 -4.47 -0.58 -2.81
N VAL A 203 -3.57 -1.45 -2.35
CA VAL A 203 -3.65 -2.88 -2.60
C VAL A 203 -3.84 -3.62 -1.28
N SER A 204 -4.70 -4.65 -1.26
CA SER A 204 -4.79 -5.64 -0.19
C SER A 204 -4.26 -6.97 -0.72
N PRO A 205 -2.95 -7.23 -0.56
CA PRO A 205 -2.31 -8.40 -1.13
C PRO A 205 -2.38 -9.60 -0.19
N VAL A 206 -2.59 -10.79 -0.78
CA VAL A 206 -2.45 -12.07 -0.08
C VAL A 206 -1.36 -12.87 -0.76
N ALA A 207 -0.24 -13.05 -0.08
CA ALA A 207 0.89 -13.86 -0.54
C ALA A 207 1.59 -14.54 0.62
N LYS A 208 2.10 -15.74 0.38
CA LYS A 208 2.94 -16.46 1.35
C LYS A 208 4.33 -15.85 1.36
N THR A 209 4.67 -15.19 2.45
CA THR A 209 5.94 -14.50 2.64
C THR A 209 6.56 -14.92 3.99
N ARG A 210 7.72 -14.38 4.31
CA ARG A 210 8.34 -14.53 5.62
C ARG A 210 7.41 -14.18 6.78
N MET A 211 6.51 -13.22 6.60
CA MET A 211 5.50 -12.87 7.62
C MET A 211 4.58 -14.04 7.99
N TRP A 212 4.38 -14.99 7.07
CA TRP A 212 3.65 -16.24 7.31
C TRP A 212 4.56 -17.39 7.72
N GLY A 213 5.85 -17.14 7.98
CA GLY A 213 6.83 -18.17 8.32
C GLY A 213 7.33 -18.99 7.14
N ILE A 214 7.05 -18.57 5.90
CA ILE A 214 7.47 -19.29 4.71
C ILE A 214 8.89 -18.83 4.33
N THR A 215 9.81 -19.81 4.27
CA THR A 215 11.22 -19.59 3.91
C THR A 215 11.59 -20.17 2.54
N GLN A 216 10.75 -21.05 2.00
CA GLN A 216 10.92 -21.63 0.67
C GLN A 216 9.91 -21.01 -0.32
N PRO A 217 10.21 -21.03 -1.62
CA PRO A 217 9.26 -20.56 -2.63
C PRO A 217 7.93 -21.32 -2.53
N PRO A 218 6.79 -20.63 -2.34
CA PRO A 218 5.51 -21.30 -2.18
C PRO A 218 4.97 -21.82 -3.51
N GLU A 219 4.24 -22.93 -3.48
CA GLU A 219 3.55 -23.46 -4.67
C GLU A 219 2.35 -22.59 -5.08
N ASN A 220 1.66 -22.00 -4.11
CA ASN A 220 0.52 -21.08 -4.31
C ASN A 220 0.71 -19.80 -3.50
N LEU A 221 -0.12 -18.80 -3.76
CA LEU A 221 -0.03 -17.48 -3.14
C LEU A 221 1.37 -16.86 -3.30
N LYS A 222 1.95 -17.00 -4.50
CA LYS A 222 3.27 -16.47 -4.80
C LYS A 222 3.23 -14.93 -4.82
N PRO A 223 4.23 -14.23 -4.26
CA PRO A 223 4.33 -12.78 -4.33
C PRO A 223 4.27 -12.22 -5.75
N GLU A 224 4.88 -12.91 -6.72
CA GLU A 224 4.93 -12.54 -8.14
C GLU A 224 3.53 -12.48 -8.77
N TRP A 225 2.57 -13.25 -8.25
CA TRP A 225 1.20 -13.24 -8.75
C TRP A 225 0.36 -12.05 -8.27
N VAL A 226 0.87 -11.25 -7.33
CA VAL A 226 0.28 -9.99 -6.90
C VAL A 226 0.82 -8.80 -7.71
N ALA A 227 2.08 -8.89 -8.15
CA ALA A 227 2.78 -7.80 -8.83
C ALA A 227 2.01 -7.20 -10.04
N PRO A 228 1.35 -7.97 -10.92
CA PRO A 228 0.62 -7.39 -12.05
C PRO A 228 -0.44 -6.35 -11.64
N GLY A 229 -1.18 -6.60 -10.56
CA GLY A 229 -2.19 -5.66 -10.06
C GLY A 229 -1.57 -4.38 -9.51
N VAL A 230 -0.46 -4.49 -8.77
CA VAL A 230 0.26 -3.33 -8.24
C VAL A 230 0.87 -2.50 -9.36
N LEU A 231 1.45 -3.14 -10.37
CA LEU A 231 1.98 -2.45 -11.54
C LEU A 231 0.88 -1.78 -12.36
N TYR A 232 -0.30 -2.39 -12.47
CA TYR A 232 -1.44 -1.73 -13.10
C TYR A 232 -1.79 -0.42 -12.38
N LEU A 233 -1.93 -0.44 -11.05
CA LEU A 233 -2.19 0.75 -10.25
C LEU A 233 -1.05 1.79 -10.35
N ALA A 234 0.19 1.35 -10.56
CA ALA A 234 1.38 2.19 -10.71
C ALA A 234 1.60 2.69 -12.15
N SER A 235 0.78 2.28 -13.11
CA SER A 235 0.96 2.59 -14.53
C SER A 235 0.08 3.74 -15.01
N SER A 236 0.41 4.26 -16.20
CA SER A 236 -0.44 5.22 -16.91
C SER A 236 -1.75 4.61 -17.44
N LEU A 237 -1.91 3.29 -17.40
CA LEU A 237 -3.14 2.59 -17.77
C LEU A 237 -4.24 2.73 -16.72
N CYS A 238 -3.87 2.86 -15.45
CA CYS A 238 -4.81 3.12 -14.37
C CYS A 238 -5.23 4.59 -14.42
N GLN A 239 -6.53 4.81 -14.56
CA GLN A 239 -7.16 6.13 -14.55
C GLN A 239 -7.99 6.37 -13.27
N ASP A 240 -8.05 5.38 -12.40
CA ASP A 240 -8.83 5.43 -11.17
C ASP A 240 -7.97 5.91 -10.00
N THR A 241 -8.59 6.62 -9.05
CA THR A 241 -8.02 7.00 -7.76
C THR A 241 -8.97 6.62 -6.63
N GLY A 242 -8.45 6.38 -5.43
CA GLY A 242 -9.26 5.96 -4.28
C GLY A 242 -9.77 4.52 -4.34
N VAL A 243 -9.17 3.67 -5.18
CA VAL A 243 -9.55 2.26 -5.34
C VAL A 243 -8.72 1.37 -4.43
N ILE A 244 -9.37 0.38 -3.84
CA ILE A 244 -8.71 -0.71 -3.12
C ILE A 244 -8.75 -1.97 -3.99
N LEU A 245 -7.59 -2.40 -4.49
CA LEU A 245 -7.45 -3.62 -5.26
C LEU A 245 -7.08 -4.78 -4.33
N ARG A 246 -7.93 -5.79 -4.25
CA ARG A 246 -7.60 -7.04 -3.58
C ARG A 246 -6.92 -7.98 -4.57
N ALA A 247 -5.80 -8.56 -4.16
CA ALA A 247 -4.97 -9.40 -5.01
C ALA A 247 -4.57 -10.69 -4.30
N SER A 248 -4.92 -11.84 -4.84
CA SER A 248 -4.60 -13.14 -4.27
C SER A 248 -4.48 -14.19 -5.36
N ASN A 249 -3.40 -14.95 -5.36
CA ASN A 249 -3.23 -16.13 -6.22
C ASN A 249 -3.44 -15.83 -7.72
N GLY A 250 -3.02 -14.66 -8.19
CA GLY A 250 -3.21 -14.22 -9.58
C GLY A 250 -4.63 -13.75 -9.90
N GLN A 251 -5.50 -13.63 -8.90
CA GLN A 251 -6.86 -13.11 -9.04
C GLN A 251 -6.97 -11.72 -8.44
N PHE A 252 -7.76 -10.87 -9.05
CA PHE A 252 -7.91 -9.47 -8.69
C PHE A 252 -9.39 -9.09 -8.60
N THR A 253 -9.74 -8.30 -7.58
CA THR A 253 -11.06 -7.68 -7.46
C THR A 253 -10.94 -6.35 -6.73
N ALA A 254 -11.70 -5.35 -7.17
CA ALA A 254 -11.79 -4.09 -6.44
C ALA A 254 -12.76 -4.22 -5.26
N THR A 255 -12.55 -3.42 -4.22
CA THR A 255 -13.48 -3.25 -3.11
C THR A 255 -13.56 -1.78 -2.73
N ARG A 256 -14.68 -1.41 -2.14
CA ARG A 256 -14.94 -0.05 -1.64
C ARG A 256 -15.90 -0.10 -0.47
N PHE A 257 -15.91 0.95 0.34
CA PHE A 257 -17.02 1.23 1.25
C PHE A 257 -18.18 1.80 0.44
N CYS A 258 -19.37 1.33 0.70
CA CYS A 258 -20.59 1.80 0.02
C CYS A 258 -21.53 2.40 1.05
N GLU A 259 -22.12 3.54 0.73
CA GLU A 259 -23.24 4.10 1.45
C GLU A 259 -24.55 3.52 0.93
N ASN A 260 -25.61 3.63 1.73
CA ASN A 260 -26.95 3.26 1.28
C ASN A 260 -27.39 4.18 0.12
N PRO A 261 -28.16 3.66 -0.84
CA PRO A 261 -28.76 4.50 -1.89
C PRO A 261 -29.58 5.64 -1.31
N GLY A 262 -29.44 6.83 -1.87
CA GLY A 262 -30.17 8.04 -1.47
C GLY A 262 -29.55 8.83 -0.31
N VAL A 263 -28.36 8.47 0.15
CA VAL A 263 -27.60 9.30 1.11
C VAL A 263 -27.27 10.65 0.46
N ASP A 264 -27.57 11.73 1.18
CA ASP A 264 -27.21 13.12 0.89
C ASP A 264 -26.52 13.71 2.13
N TYR A 265 -25.21 13.41 2.24
CA TYR A 265 -24.41 13.82 3.39
C TYR A 265 -24.21 15.36 3.41
N PRO A 266 -24.26 16.00 4.59
CA PRO A 266 -24.42 15.45 5.91
C PRO A 266 -25.88 15.40 6.45
N THR A 267 -26.85 15.79 5.66
CA THR A 267 -28.20 16.11 6.12
C THR A 267 -29.18 14.93 6.06
N ASN A 268 -28.93 13.96 5.18
CA ASN A 268 -29.79 12.81 4.98
C ASN A 268 -28.98 11.52 4.80
N LEU A 269 -29.12 10.59 5.74
CA LEU A 269 -28.47 9.28 5.66
C LEU A 269 -29.36 8.18 5.02
N ALA A 270 -30.49 8.59 4.43
CA ALA A 270 -31.41 7.74 3.67
C ALA A 270 -31.91 6.50 4.44
N ARG A 271 -32.16 6.63 5.75
CA ARG A 271 -32.66 5.53 6.59
C ARG A 271 -33.79 5.98 7.51
N VAL A 272 -33.67 5.73 8.78
CA VAL A 272 -34.73 5.89 9.77
C VAL A 272 -34.43 7.06 10.65
N GLU A 273 -35.35 7.99 10.75
CA GLU A 273 -35.28 9.05 11.75
C GLU A 273 -35.70 8.48 13.11
N CYS A 274 -34.89 8.76 14.12
CA CYS A 274 -35.14 8.35 15.50
C CYS A 274 -34.72 9.51 16.43
N ASP A 275 -35.50 9.76 17.46
CA ASP A 275 -35.25 10.82 18.42
C ASP A 275 -35.03 10.29 19.86
N SER A 276 -35.08 8.98 20.05
CA SER A 276 -34.85 8.32 21.34
C SER A 276 -34.07 7.02 21.20
N VAL A 277 -33.43 6.56 22.30
CA VAL A 277 -32.74 5.26 22.37
C VAL A 277 -33.70 4.11 22.08
N GLU A 278 -34.93 4.22 22.58
CA GLU A 278 -36.00 3.24 22.37
C GLU A 278 -36.44 3.17 20.92
N ASP A 279 -36.42 4.30 20.21
CA ASP A 279 -36.71 4.34 18.76
C ASP A 279 -35.59 3.68 17.98
N ILE A 280 -34.33 3.96 18.29
CA ILE A 280 -33.18 3.27 17.67
C ILE A 280 -33.30 1.76 17.91
N ALA A 281 -33.58 1.34 19.15
CA ALA A 281 -33.71 -0.08 19.47
C ALA A 281 -34.83 -0.77 18.67
N ARG A 282 -36.00 -0.13 18.54
CA ARG A 282 -37.14 -0.64 17.74
C ARG A 282 -36.81 -0.74 16.25
N ASN A 283 -36.04 0.19 15.75
CA ASN A 283 -35.69 0.27 14.33
C ASN A 283 -34.33 -0.36 13.98
N TRP A 284 -33.64 -0.99 14.94
CA TRP A 284 -32.26 -1.44 14.76
C TRP A 284 -32.04 -2.35 13.56
N GLN A 285 -32.96 -3.26 13.25
CA GLN A 285 -32.84 -4.13 12.07
C GLN A 285 -32.86 -3.32 10.78
N ARG A 286 -33.76 -2.34 10.65
CA ARG A 286 -33.85 -1.46 9.48
C ARG A 286 -32.64 -0.54 9.35
N ILE A 287 -32.07 -0.08 10.47
CA ILE A 287 -30.89 0.80 10.50
C ILE A 287 -29.66 0.06 9.96
N LYS A 288 -29.48 -1.21 10.31
CA LYS A 288 -28.31 -2.01 9.93
C LYS A 288 -28.44 -2.76 8.60
N GLU A 289 -29.58 -2.70 7.95
CA GLU A 289 -29.76 -3.28 6.61
C GLU A 289 -28.99 -2.43 5.60
N PHE A 290 -28.11 -3.06 4.83
CA PHE A 290 -27.51 -2.44 3.67
C PHE A 290 -28.47 -2.63 2.49
N GLY A 291 -28.76 -1.55 1.76
CA GLY A 291 -29.48 -1.66 0.50
C GLY A 291 -28.66 -2.49 -0.50
N ASP A 292 -29.37 -3.21 -1.36
CA ASP A 292 -28.73 -3.86 -2.51
C ASP A 292 -28.06 -2.78 -3.38
N ALA A 293 -26.72 -2.95 -3.60
CA ALA A 293 -25.88 -2.01 -4.35
C ALA A 293 -26.07 -2.21 -5.86
#